data_1e396e47c461c3e4151cdf468f08506d
#
_entry.id   1e396e47c461c3e4151cdf468f08506d
#
_cell.length_a   1.000
_cell.length_b   1.000
_cell.length_c   1.000
_cell.angle_alpha   90.00
_cell.angle_beta   90.00
_cell.angle_gamma   90.00
#
_symmetry.space_group_name_H-M   'P 1'
#
loop_
_entity.id
_entity.type
_entity.pdbx_description
1 polymer ?
#
loop_
_entity_poly.entity_id
_entity_poly.type
_entity_poly.pdbx_seq_one_letter_code
_entity_poly.pdbx_strand_id
1 'polypeptide(L)'
;MNKIILHHTAGGYYPNNIDLKAYHFCIDKDGSVHEGKHIPEDNLNCNDGIYAAHTYKGNTKSIGIAVCCNRYFNLVDKKTPNPITKIQFEAMCKLAATMCKKYKININNVYTHYGFDLIRNIKQGKIDITYLPFKPDLKPIEVENYFRNKIKWYLSKM
;
A
#
# COMPACT_ATOMS: atom_id res chain seq x y z
N MET A 1 7.28 -12.58 -7.45
CA MET A 1 6.22 -11.89 -6.69
C MET A 1 4.86 -12.31 -7.22
N ASN A 2 3.83 -12.40 -6.36
CA ASN A 2 2.48 -12.78 -6.79
C ASN A 2 1.38 -11.86 -6.29
N LYS A 3 1.70 -10.89 -5.41
CA LYS A 3 0.74 -9.92 -4.88
C LYS A 3 1.40 -8.60 -4.49
N ILE A 4 0.60 -7.55 -4.42
CA ILE A 4 0.96 -6.23 -3.90
C ILE A 4 0.00 -5.89 -2.77
N ILE A 5 0.53 -5.36 -1.66
CA ILE A 5 -0.26 -4.87 -0.54
C ILE A 5 0.03 -3.40 -0.36
N LEU A 6 -1.03 -2.61 -0.39
CA LEU A 6 -1.00 -1.16 -0.26
C LEU A 6 -1.20 -0.76 1.20
N HIS A 7 -0.33 0.10 1.69
CA HIS A 7 -0.26 0.53 3.09
C HIS A 7 -0.25 2.04 3.24
N HIS A 8 -0.47 2.51 4.46
CA HIS A 8 0.00 3.80 4.95
C HIS A 8 1.05 3.59 6.06
N THR A 9 1.99 4.54 6.21
CA THR A 9 3.04 4.44 7.24
C THR A 9 2.52 4.71 8.65
N ALA A 10 1.38 5.35 8.77
CA ALA A 10 0.79 5.82 10.03
C ALA A 10 1.60 6.93 10.74
N GLY A 11 2.46 7.61 10.01
CA GLY A 11 3.34 8.68 10.49
C GLY A 11 3.10 10.02 9.80
N GLY A 12 4.17 10.76 9.58
CA GLY A 12 4.17 12.01 8.84
C GLY A 12 4.20 11.81 7.33
N TYR A 13 4.39 12.92 6.60
CA TYR A 13 4.39 12.92 5.13
C TYR A 13 5.69 12.44 4.47
N TYR A 14 6.73 12.15 5.26
CA TYR A 14 8.02 11.65 4.77
C TYR A 14 8.40 10.37 5.50
N PRO A 15 9.03 9.40 4.81
CA PRO A 15 9.39 8.14 5.45
C PRO A 15 10.53 8.33 6.46
N ASN A 16 10.49 7.58 7.53
CA ASN A 16 11.58 7.43 8.48
C ASN A 16 12.27 6.07 8.29
N ASN A 17 13.33 5.81 9.06
CA ASN A 17 14.09 4.56 8.97
C ASN A 17 13.27 3.31 9.28
N ILE A 18 12.23 3.42 10.12
CA ILE A 18 11.33 2.30 10.45
C ILE A 18 10.46 1.99 9.23
N ASP A 19 9.91 3.01 8.59
CA ASP A 19 9.11 2.86 7.37
C ASP A 19 9.93 2.22 6.24
N LEU A 20 11.14 2.74 6.00
CA LEU A 20 12.05 2.22 4.96
C LEU A 20 12.53 0.79 5.24
N LYS A 21 12.52 0.32 6.49
CA LYS A 21 12.80 -1.06 6.83
C LYS A 21 11.57 -1.97 6.64
N ALA A 22 10.38 -1.43 6.90
CA ALA A 22 9.13 -2.21 6.87
C ALA A 22 8.59 -2.42 5.45
N TYR A 23 8.73 -1.42 4.57
CA TYR A 23 8.14 -1.44 3.22
C TYR A 23 9.21 -1.47 2.13
N HIS A 24 8.87 -2.03 0.96
CA HIS A 24 9.76 -2.00 -0.21
C HIS A 24 9.82 -0.60 -0.83
N PHE A 25 8.69 0.13 -0.77
CA PHE A 25 8.58 1.48 -1.30
C PHE A 25 7.73 2.33 -0.38
N CYS A 26 8.17 3.56 -0.14
CA CYS A 26 7.41 4.60 0.55
C CYS A 26 7.20 5.79 -0.38
N ILE A 27 6.00 6.35 -0.38
CA ILE A 27 5.63 7.49 -1.24
C ILE A 27 5.38 8.69 -0.35
N ASP A 28 6.19 9.74 -0.50
CA ASP A 28 6.07 10.95 0.29
C ASP A 28 4.93 11.86 -0.19
N LYS A 29 4.73 12.98 0.50
CA LYS A 29 3.67 13.98 0.23
C LYS A 29 3.64 14.44 -1.24
N ASP A 30 4.80 14.57 -1.86
CA ASP A 30 4.97 15.13 -3.19
C ASP A 30 4.89 14.05 -4.28
N GLY A 31 4.66 12.78 -3.88
CA GLY A 31 4.55 11.64 -4.77
C GLY A 31 5.91 11.03 -5.14
N SER A 32 7.00 11.48 -4.52
CA SER A 32 8.31 10.88 -4.74
C SER A 32 8.37 9.48 -4.11
N VAL A 33 8.97 8.55 -4.83
CA VAL A 33 9.14 7.16 -4.38
C VAL A 33 10.49 6.99 -3.72
N HIS A 34 10.48 6.55 -2.49
CA HIS A 34 11.66 6.18 -1.71
C HIS A 34 11.77 4.65 -1.65
N GLU A 35 12.89 4.12 -2.10
CA GLU A 35 13.16 2.68 -1.97
C GLU A 35 13.47 2.33 -0.52
N GLY A 36 12.90 1.23 -0.06
CA GLY A 36 13.14 0.68 1.27
C GLY A 36 14.49 -0.02 1.36
N LYS A 37 14.79 -0.52 2.55
CA LYS A 37 16.02 -1.29 2.82
C LYS A 37 16.03 -2.62 2.08
N HIS A 38 14.88 -3.23 1.86
CA HIS A 38 14.71 -4.53 1.23
C HIS A 38 14.12 -4.36 -0.18
N ILE A 39 14.65 -5.09 -1.14
CA ILE A 39 14.09 -5.17 -2.49
C ILE A 39 12.94 -6.20 -2.53
N PRO A 40 12.04 -6.13 -3.53
CA PRO A 40 10.95 -7.11 -3.63
C PRO A 40 11.42 -8.57 -3.62
N GLU A 41 12.55 -8.86 -4.22
CA GLU A 41 13.13 -10.21 -4.32
C GLU A 41 13.49 -10.82 -2.94
N ASP A 42 13.80 -9.99 -1.93
CA ASP A 42 14.05 -10.45 -0.56
C ASP A 42 12.82 -11.16 0.03
N ASN A 43 11.62 -10.74 -0.37
CA ASN A 43 10.38 -11.38 0.08
C ASN A 43 10.03 -12.69 -0.66
N LEU A 44 10.88 -13.20 -1.56
CA LEU A 44 10.68 -14.52 -2.14
C LEU A 44 10.83 -15.63 -1.09
N ASN A 45 11.78 -15.44 -0.15
CA ASN A 45 12.00 -16.33 0.98
C ASN A 45 12.13 -15.50 2.27
N CYS A 46 11.12 -15.56 3.13
CA CYS A 46 11.15 -14.83 4.41
C CYS A 46 11.73 -15.64 5.58
N ASN A 47 12.22 -16.88 5.34
CA ASN A 47 12.75 -17.75 6.40
C ASN A 47 14.17 -17.36 6.83
N ASP A 48 14.90 -16.61 6.01
CA ASP A 48 16.25 -16.12 6.31
C ASP A 48 16.26 -14.86 7.18
N GLY A 49 15.10 -14.26 7.45
CA GLY A 49 14.96 -13.03 8.23
C GLY A 49 15.33 -11.76 7.47
N ILE A 50 15.66 -11.84 6.19
CA ILE A 50 16.05 -10.71 5.32
C ILE A 50 14.87 -10.37 4.40
N TYR A 51 13.92 -9.59 4.87
CA TYR A 51 12.73 -9.22 4.10
C TYR A 51 12.03 -7.98 4.65
N ALA A 52 11.24 -7.32 3.84
CA ALA A 52 10.35 -6.25 4.28
C ALA A 52 9.14 -6.85 5.00
N ALA A 53 9.05 -6.60 6.32
CA ALA A 53 8.01 -7.15 7.19
C ALA A 53 6.78 -6.24 7.29
N HIS A 54 6.05 -6.08 6.18
CA HIS A 54 4.93 -5.15 6.07
C HIS A 54 3.55 -5.76 6.40
N THR A 55 3.42 -7.10 6.36
CA THR A 55 2.12 -7.75 6.53
C THR A 55 2.25 -9.06 7.30
N TYR A 56 1.62 -9.15 8.47
CA TYR A 56 1.61 -10.38 9.28
C TYR A 56 1.10 -11.58 8.49
N LYS A 57 1.88 -12.67 8.48
CA LYS A 57 1.58 -13.91 7.72
C LYS A 57 1.29 -13.66 6.22
N GLY A 58 1.79 -12.58 5.65
CA GLY A 58 1.51 -12.19 4.26
C GLY A 58 2.72 -11.72 3.47
N ASN A 59 3.91 -11.71 4.08
CA ASN A 59 5.13 -11.15 3.47
C ASN A 59 5.67 -11.97 2.29
N THR A 60 5.60 -13.30 2.36
CA THR A 60 6.16 -14.17 1.31
C THR A 60 5.54 -13.90 -0.05
N LYS A 61 6.38 -13.68 -1.04
CA LYS A 61 6.03 -13.33 -2.44
C LYS A 61 5.15 -12.09 -2.57
N SER A 62 5.30 -11.13 -1.63
CA SER A 62 4.50 -9.92 -1.54
C SER A 62 5.36 -8.67 -1.69
N ILE A 63 4.84 -7.65 -2.35
CA ILE A 63 5.43 -6.31 -2.42
C ILE A 63 4.59 -5.37 -1.54
N GLY A 64 5.22 -4.74 -0.55
CA GLY A 64 4.59 -3.70 0.27
C GLY A 64 4.91 -2.31 -0.29
N ILE A 65 3.88 -1.54 -0.61
CA ILE A 65 3.98 -0.14 -1.03
C ILE A 65 3.20 0.71 -0.03
N ALA A 66 3.84 1.68 0.60
CA ALA A 66 3.21 2.53 1.60
C ALA A 66 3.17 4.00 1.15
N VAL A 67 2.09 4.69 1.41
CA VAL A 67 2.04 6.16 1.39
C VAL A 67 2.38 6.70 2.76
N CYS A 68 3.21 7.76 2.81
CA CYS A 68 3.56 8.44 4.05
C CYS A 68 2.41 9.35 4.46
N CYS A 69 1.55 8.86 5.34
CA CYS A 69 0.41 9.60 5.87
C CYS A 69 -0.01 9.05 7.23
N ASN A 70 -0.83 9.80 7.96
CA ASN A 70 -1.25 9.44 9.30
C ASN A 70 -2.38 8.39 9.27
N ARG A 71 -2.32 7.44 10.21
CA ARG A 71 -3.37 6.40 10.39
C ARG A 71 -4.56 6.88 11.21
N TYR A 72 -4.37 7.91 12.02
CA TYR A 72 -5.42 8.37 12.93
C TYR A 72 -6.51 9.07 12.15
N PHE A 73 -7.34 8.24 11.62
CA PHE A 73 -8.54 8.62 10.93
C PHE A 73 -9.71 8.47 11.89
N ASN A 74 -10.27 9.60 12.32
CA ASN A 74 -11.52 9.56 13.03
C ASN A 74 -12.64 9.30 12.01
N LEU A 75 -13.20 8.10 12.05
CA LEU A 75 -14.26 7.68 11.14
C LEU A 75 -15.50 8.56 11.24
N VAL A 76 -15.73 9.19 12.40
CA VAL A 76 -16.87 10.10 12.63
C VAL A 76 -16.60 11.47 12.01
N ASP A 77 -15.46 12.07 12.35
CA ASP A 77 -15.13 13.43 11.89
C ASP A 77 -14.44 13.45 10.52
N LYS A 78 -13.96 12.29 10.08
CA LYS A 78 -13.15 12.14 8.86
C LYS A 78 -11.97 13.11 8.82
N LYS A 79 -11.41 13.42 10.00
CA LYS A 79 -10.26 14.31 10.19
C LYS A 79 -9.05 13.49 10.62
N THR A 80 -7.93 13.78 10.00
CA THR A 80 -6.63 13.25 10.40
C THR A 80 -5.56 14.28 10.03
N PRO A 81 -4.55 14.51 10.88
CA PRO A 81 -3.36 15.23 10.44
C PRO A 81 -2.68 14.40 9.34
N ASN A 82 -2.09 15.08 8.36
CA ASN A 82 -1.39 14.44 7.24
C ASN A 82 -2.23 13.36 6.52
N PRO A 83 -3.42 13.69 5.98
CA PRO A 83 -4.23 12.72 5.23
C PRO A 83 -3.54 12.34 3.92
N ILE A 84 -3.86 11.16 3.40
CA ILE A 84 -3.41 10.76 2.06
C ILE A 84 -3.81 11.81 1.02
N THR A 85 -2.86 12.24 0.20
CA THR A 85 -3.09 13.22 -0.87
C THR A 85 -3.45 12.52 -2.18
N LYS A 86 -4.08 13.28 -3.09
CA LYS A 86 -4.36 12.78 -4.44
C LYS A 86 -3.06 12.50 -5.21
N ILE A 87 -2.00 13.27 -4.97
CA ILE A 87 -0.68 13.07 -5.56
C ILE A 87 -0.10 11.73 -5.11
N GLN A 88 -0.15 11.43 -3.83
CA GLN A 88 0.28 10.14 -3.29
C GLN A 88 -0.52 8.96 -3.87
N PHE A 89 -1.85 9.11 -3.96
CA PHE A 89 -2.71 8.09 -4.57
C PHE A 89 -2.31 7.80 -6.02
N GLU A 90 -2.12 8.83 -6.85
CA GLU A 90 -1.72 8.68 -8.25
C GLU A 90 -0.33 8.02 -8.36
N ALA A 91 0.62 8.45 -7.55
CA ALA A 91 1.98 7.87 -7.52
C ALA A 91 1.95 6.40 -7.10
N MET A 92 1.17 6.04 -6.07
CA MET A 92 0.99 4.65 -5.63
C MET A 92 0.39 3.78 -6.73
N CYS A 93 -0.65 4.26 -7.41
CA CYS A 93 -1.28 3.53 -8.49
C CYS A 93 -0.33 3.30 -9.67
N LYS A 94 0.45 4.32 -10.05
CA LYS A 94 1.45 4.23 -11.12
C LYS A 94 2.57 3.24 -10.76
N LEU A 95 3.10 3.31 -9.54
CA LEU A 95 4.11 2.38 -9.05
C LEU A 95 3.58 0.95 -9.01
N ALA A 96 2.38 0.73 -8.47
CA ALA A 96 1.76 -0.58 -8.42
C ALA A 96 1.54 -1.16 -9.82
N ALA A 97 1.14 -0.34 -10.81
CA ALA A 97 1.04 -0.76 -12.21
C ALA A 97 2.39 -1.20 -12.77
N THR A 98 3.46 -0.42 -12.52
CA THR A 98 4.83 -0.79 -12.91
C THR A 98 5.24 -2.14 -12.31
N MET A 99 4.96 -2.37 -11.02
CA MET A 99 5.27 -3.64 -10.34
C MET A 99 4.42 -4.79 -10.89
N CYS A 100 3.12 -4.57 -11.17
CA CYS A 100 2.27 -5.56 -11.81
C CYS A 100 2.85 -5.99 -13.16
N LYS A 101 3.29 -5.04 -14.00
CA LYS A 101 3.90 -5.34 -15.30
C LYS A 101 5.22 -6.08 -15.14
N LYS A 102 6.14 -5.56 -14.28
CA LYS A 102 7.47 -6.15 -14.05
C LYS A 102 7.41 -7.60 -13.57
N TYR A 103 6.54 -7.88 -12.60
CA TYR A 103 6.46 -9.19 -11.95
C TYR A 103 5.30 -10.06 -12.45
N LYS A 104 4.56 -9.62 -13.48
CA LYS A 104 3.38 -10.30 -14.04
C LYS A 104 2.33 -10.62 -12.98
N ILE A 105 2.11 -9.67 -12.06
CA ILE A 105 1.11 -9.79 -10.99
C ILE A 105 -0.27 -9.46 -11.54
N ASN A 106 -1.23 -10.36 -11.33
CA ASN A 106 -2.63 -10.11 -11.70
C ASN A 106 -3.18 -8.95 -10.85
N ILE A 107 -3.93 -8.04 -11.49
CA ILE A 107 -4.53 -6.89 -10.81
C ILE A 107 -5.45 -7.29 -9.66
N ASN A 108 -6.09 -8.44 -9.71
CA ASN A 108 -6.91 -8.97 -8.63
C ASN A 108 -6.10 -9.36 -7.38
N ASN A 109 -4.76 -9.44 -7.51
CA ASN A 109 -3.84 -9.68 -6.41
C ASN A 109 -3.19 -8.39 -5.88
N VAL A 110 -3.79 -7.26 -6.17
CA VAL A 110 -3.45 -5.98 -5.53
C VAL A 110 -4.51 -5.70 -4.46
N TYR A 111 -4.08 -5.57 -3.22
CA TYR A 111 -4.95 -5.41 -2.06
C TYR A 111 -4.57 -4.17 -1.26
N THR A 112 -5.51 -3.55 -0.58
CA THR A 112 -5.20 -2.77 0.61
C THR A 112 -4.87 -3.73 1.77
N HIS A 113 -4.15 -3.29 2.78
CA HIS A 113 -3.87 -4.16 3.95
C HIS A 113 -5.19 -4.62 4.60
N TYR A 114 -6.13 -3.70 4.76
CA TYR A 114 -7.48 -4.01 5.25
C TYR A 114 -8.17 -5.11 4.42
N GLY A 115 -8.21 -4.96 3.10
CA GLY A 115 -8.85 -5.93 2.20
C GLY A 115 -8.15 -7.28 2.21
N PHE A 116 -6.83 -7.31 2.31
CA PHE A 116 -6.06 -8.55 2.38
C PHE A 116 -6.29 -9.31 3.69
N ASP A 117 -6.38 -8.61 4.83
CA ASP A 117 -6.69 -9.23 6.11
C ASP A 117 -8.14 -9.75 6.14
N LEU A 118 -9.06 -9.03 5.50
CA LEU A 118 -10.46 -9.43 5.41
C LEU A 118 -10.63 -10.78 4.67
N ILE A 119 -10.03 -10.95 3.50
CA ILE A 119 -10.12 -12.19 2.73
C ILE A 119 -9.43 -13.39 3.41
N ARG A 120 -8.44 -13.12 4.27
CA ARG A 120 -7.74 -14.16 5.05
C ARG A 120 -8.38 -14.44 6.41
N ASN A 121 -9.46 -13.73 6.76
CA ASN A 121 -10.09 -13.78 8.08
C ASN A 121 -9.10 -13.48 9.23
N ILE A 122 -8.17 -12.55 9.02
CA ILE A 122 -7.20 -12.11 10.02
C ILE A 122 -7.71 -10.83 10.69
N LYS A 123 -7.91 -10.89 12.01
CA LYS A 123 -8.43 -9.77 12.80
C LYS A 123 -7.29 -9.00 13.48
N GLN A 124 -6.61 -8.12 12.76
CA GLN A 124 -5.56 -7.24 13.32
C GLN A 124 -6.01 -5.80 13.55
N GLY A 125 -7.24 -5.44 13.14
CA GLY A 125 -7.72 -4.07 13.22
C GLY A 125 -6.97 -3.10 12.27
N LYS A 126 -6.36 -3.62 11.20
CA LYS A 126 -5.69 -2.79 10.20
C LYS A 126 -6.70 -2.01 9.38
N ILE A 127 -6.45 -0.72 9.20
CA ILE A 127 -7.34 0.21 8.49
C ILE A 127 -6.67 0.82 7.25
N ASP A 128 -5.50 0.36 6.90
CA ASP A 128 -4.76 0.85 5.75
C ASP A 128 -5.13 0.05 4.49
N ILE A 129 -5.66 0.63 3.46
CA ILE A 129 -6.18 1.99 3.31
C ILE A 129 -7.69 1.88 3.15
N THR A 130 -8.45 2.48 4.05
CA THR A 130 -9.93 2.35 4.07
C THR A 130 -10.66 3.63 3.72
N TYR A 131 -9.92 4.75 3.54
CA TYR A 131 -10.52 6.06 3.30
C TYR A 131 -9.64 6.93 2.41
N LEU A 132 -10.30 7.66 1.51
CA LEU A 132 -9.69 8.68 0.64
C LEU A 132 -10.43 10.00 0.83
N PRO A 133 -9.76 11.07 1.33
CA PRO A 133 -10.43 12.37 1.58
C PRO A 133 -11.09 12.97 0.34
N PHE A 134 -10.53 12.69 -0.85
CA PHE A 134 -11.05 13.15 -2.15
C PHE A 134 -12.10 12.22 -2.77
N LYS A 135 -12.47 11.14 -2.06
CA LYS A 135 -13.54 10.19 -2.38
C LYS A 135 -14.22 9.71 -1.09
N PRO A 136 -14.82 10.65 -0.33
CA PRO A 136 -15.28 10.38 1.05
C PRO A 136 -16.46 9.39 1.14
N ASP A 137 -17.19 9.18 0.05
CA ASP A 137 -18.37 8.31 0.03
C ASP A 137 -18.05 6.83 -0.18
N LEU A 138 -16.79 6.50 -0.54
CA LEU A 138 -16.39 5.12 -0.74
C LEU A 138 -16.34 4.36 0.59
N LYS A 139 -16.92 3.15 0.61
CA LYS A 139 -16.74 2.19 1.70
C LYS A 139 -15.34 1.58 1.65
N PRO A 140 -14.83 1.01 2.76
CA PRO A 140 -13.46 0.47 2.81
C PRO A 140 -13.09 -0.48 1.66
N ILE A 141 -13.97 -1.41 1.30
CA ILE A 141 -13.71 -2.34 0.18
C ILE A 141 -13.80 -1.66 -1.18
N GLU A 142 -14.60 -0.61 -1.30
CA GLU A 142 -14.72 0.18 -2.54
C GLU A 142 -13.46 1.02 -2.78
N VAL A 143 -12.75 1.42 -1.71
CA VAL A 143 -11.44 2.07 -1.81
C VAL A 143 -10.43 1.16 -2.51
N GLU A 144 -10.38 -0.12 -2.15
CA GLU A 144 -9.52 -1.10 -2.82
C GLU A 144 -9.85 -1.22 -4.30
N ASN A 145 -11.14 -1.31 -4.64
CA ASN A 145 -11.57 -1.37 -6.04
C ASN A 145 -11.24 -0.08 -6.80
N TYR A 146 -11.28 1.06 -6.14
CA TYR A 146 -10.89 2.34 -6.73
C TYR A 146 -9.40 2.39 -7.06
N PHE A 147 -8.54 1.85 -6.19
CA PHE A 147 -7.11 1.64 -6.47
C PHE A 147 -6.92 0.71 -7.68
N ARG A 148 -7.56 -0.46 -7.69
CA ARG A 148 -7.45 -1.43 -8.79
C ARG A 148 -7.86 -0.85 -10.14
N ASN A 149 -8.95 -0.10 -10.18
CA ASN A 149 -9.42 0.56 -11.41
C ASN A 149 -8.39 1.57 -11.93
N LYS A 150 -7.79 2.36 -11.04
CA LYS A 150 -6.76 3.33 -11.44
C LYS A 150 -5.46 2.63 -11.87
N ILE A 151 -5.04 1.59 -11.19
CA ILE A 151 -3.88 0.77 -11.56
C ILE A 151 -4.10 0.14 -12.94
N LYS A 152 -5.29 -0.42 -13.19
CA LYS A 152 -5.68 -0.97 -14.50
C LYS A 152 -5.60 0.08 -15.60
N TRP A 153 -6.04 1.31 -15.31
CA TRP A 153 -5.90 2.41 -16.27
C TRP A 153 -4.43 2.71 -16.58
N TYR A 154 -3.54 2.76 -15.58
CA TYR A 154 -2.10 2.93 -15.82
C TYR A 154 -1.51 1.77 -16.64
N LEU A 155 -1.87 0.52 -16.34
CA LEU A 155 -1.44 -0.64 -17.12
C LEU A 155 -1.83 -0.56 -18.60
N SER A 156 -3.00 -0.01 -18.91
CA SER A 156 -3.47 0.17 -20.30
C SER A 156 -2.69 1.26 -21.07
N LYS A 157 -1.87 2.07 -20.37
CA LYS A 157 -1.04 3.13 -20.97
C LYS A 157 0.44 2.75 -21.06
N MET A 158 0.83 1.61 -20.52
CA MET A 158 2.20 1.07 -20.53
C MET A 158 2.39 0.03 -21.65
#